data_15745eec2d8fc78f7dee501f61bc5b99
#
_entry.id   15745eec2d8fc78f7dee501f61bc5b99
#
_cell.length_a   1.000
_cell.length_b   1.000
_cell.length_c   1.000
_cell.angle_alpha   90.00
_cell.angle_beta   90.00
_cell.angle_gamma   90.00
#
_symmetry.space_group_name_H-M   'P 1'
#
loop_
_entity.id
_entity.type
_entity.pdbx_description
1 polymer ?
#
loop_
_entity_poly.entity_id
_entity_poly.type
_entity_poly.pdbx_seq_one_letter_code
_entity_poly.pdbx_strand_id
1 'polypeptide(L)'
;MSKEASARIKINDLLKESGWMFFDEKGKKANIILENQTKITQKTIDEFGNDFESSSKGFIDFLLLDELSHPIIVLEAKSEKHNPLVGKEQARSYARSQNCRFILLSNGNLHYFWDTLQGNPYIITKFPTPESMKGYEHYNPNPDALVNEIVTTGYIAITQKHDYDQNPDFHNEDSKAEYLKKHNLSLLRPYQVRAIVNSNKQYLLESAYGGDEGKEKGEFEYSC
;
A
#
# COMPACT_ATOMS: atom_id res chain seq x y z
N MET A 1 -28.25 -5.20 -8.09
CA MET A 1 -26.85 -4.79 -7.93
C MET A 1 -26.75 -4.16 -6.55
N SER A 2 -25.82 -4.62 -5.70
CA SER A 2 -25.66 -3.99 -4.38
C SER A 2 -25.12 -2.56 -4.55
N LYS A 3 -25.45 -1.66 -3.61
CA LYS A 3 -25.01 -0.25 -3.71
C LYS A 3 -23.50 -0.07 -3.54
N GLU A 4 -22.84 -1.10 -3.03
CA GLU A 4 -21.36 -1.16 -2.92
C GLU A 4 -20.72 -1.51 -4.24
N ALA A 5 -21.27 -2.49 -4.97
CA ALA A 5 -20.85 -2.78 -6.34
C ALA A 5 -20.99 -1.56 -7.26
N SER A 6 -22.07 -0.77 -7.08
CA SER A 6 -22.28 0.47 -7.83
C SER A 6 -21.19 1.53 -7.55
N ALA A 7 -20.83 1.74 -6.28
CA ALA A 7 -19.76 2.68 -5.91
C ALA A 7 -18.42 2.25 -6.53
N ARG A 8 -18.09 0.96 -6.47
CA ARG A 8 -16.84 0.43 -7.00
C ARG A 8 -16.75 0.54 -8.53
N ILE A 9 -17.83 0.25 -9.25
CA ILE A 9 -17.88 0.45 -10.70
C ILE A 9 -17.56 1.91 -11.04
N LYS A 10 -18.21 2.86 -10.37
CA LYS A 10 -17.95 4.30 -10.57
C LYS A 10 -16.49 4.68 -10.27
N ILE A 11 -15.93 4.14 -9.17
CA ILE A 11 -14.54 4.39 -8.79
C ILE A 11 -13.58 3.82 -9.85
N ASN A 12 -13.84 2.62 -10.37
CA ASN A 12 -13.05 2.03 -11.45
C ASN A 12 -13.07 2.88 -12.71
N ASP A 13 -14.23 3.43 -13.08
CA ASP A 13 -14.36 4.32 -14.24
C ASP A 13 -13.62 5.64 -14.00
N LEU A 14 -13.76 6.24 -12.82
CA LEU A 14 -13.02 7.45 -12.43
C LEU A 14 -11.49 7.26 -12.44
N LEU A 15 -11.01 6.09 -12.00
CA LEU A 15 -9.59 5.74 -12.08
C LEU A 15 -9.11 5.68 -13.54
N LYS A 16 -9.86 4.99 -14.41
CA LYS A 16 -9.54 4.90 -15.85
C LYS A 16 -9.57 6.28 -16.51
N GLU A 17 -10.60 7.08 -16.26
CA GLU A 17 -10.73 8.45 -16.79
C GLU A 17 -9.58 9.35 -16.36
N SER A 18 -9.03 9.11 -15.16
CA SER A 18 -7.88 9.84 -14.62
C SER A 18 -6.52 9.28 -15.08
N GLY A 19 -6.51 8.26 -15.93
CA GLY A 19 -5.29 7.68 -16.51
C GLY A 19 -4.60 6.61 -15.68
N TRP A 20 -5.26 6.12 -14.62
CA TRP A 20 -4.79 4.96 -13.88
C TRP A 20 -5.15 3.67 -14.62
N MET A 21 -4.24 2.68 -14.61
CA MET A 21 -4.35 1.46 -15.42
C MET A 21 -4.39 0.21 -14.55
N PHE A 22 -5.42 -0.61 -14.75
CA PHE A 22 -5.57 -1.92 -14.11
C PHE A 22 -4.72 -3.01 -14.79
N PHE A 23 -4.42 -2.83 -16.07
CA PHE A 23 -3.73 -3.81 -16.91
C PHE A 23 -2.62 -3.14 -17.71
N ASP A 24 -1.63 -3.94 -18.10
CA ASP A 24 -0.59 -3.47 -19.01
C ASP A 24 -1.21 -3.16 -20.40
N GLU A 25 -0.99 -1.95 -20.88
CA GLU A 25 -1.49 -1.49 -22.17
C GLU A 25 -0.44 -0.68 -22.93
N LYS A 26 -0.30 -0.97 -24.24
CA LYS A 26 0.54 -0.18 -25.17
C LYS A 26 1.96 0.12 -24.64
N GLY A 27 2.58 -0.87 -23.99
CA GLY A 27 3.94 -0.73 -23.46
C GLY A 27 4.05 0.00 -22.14
N LYS A 28 2.93 0.39 -21.54
CA LYS A 28 2.88 0.91 -20.15
C LYS A 28 2.43 -0.19 -19.21
N LYS A 29 3.05 -0.25 -18.03
CA LYS A 29 2.68 -1.19 -16.97
C LYS A 29 1.42 -0.71 -16.23
N ALA A 30 0.63 -1.67 -15.76
CA ALA A 30 -0.42 -1.42 -14.79
C ALA A 30 0.15 -0.67 -13.57
N ASN A 31 -0.59 0.31 -13.06
CA ASN A 31 -0.19 1.11 -11.91
C ASN A 31 -1.26 1.13 -10.80
N ILE A 32 -2.13 0.11 -10.80
CA ILE A 32 -3.09 -0.16 -9.73
C ILE A 32 -2.83 -1.56 -9.20
N ILE A 33 -2.70 -1.69 -7.88
CA ILE A 33 -2.70 -2.98 -7.17
C ILE A 33 -3.97 -3.06 -6.33
N LEU A 34 -4.61 -4.23 -6.37
CA LEU A 34 -5.65 -4.60 -5.41
C LEU A 34 -5.00 -5.23 -4.18
N GLU A 35 -5.60 -5.05 -3.03
CA GLU A 35 -5.06 -5.49 -1.74
C GLU A 35 -4.60 -6.96 -1.69
N ASN A 36 -5.22 -7.86 -2.41
CA ASN A 36 -4.89 -9.29 -2.37
C ASN A 36 -3.73 -9.74 -3.27
N GLN A 37 -2.89 -8.84 -3.79
CA GLN A 37 -1.67 -9.15 -4.58
C GLN A 37 -1.84 -10.23 -5.67
N THR A 38 -3.06 -10.61 -6.01
CA THR A 38 -3.33 -11.52 -7.12
C THR A 38 -3.30 -10.76 -8.44
N LYS A 39 -2.73 -11.36 -9.48
CA LYS A 39 -2.80 -10.79 -10.84
C LYS A 39 -4.24 -10.42 -11.13
N ILE A 40 -4.48 -9.12 -11.34
CA ILE A 40 -5.78 -8.59 -11.69
C ILE A 40 -6.18 -9.16 -13.04
N THR A 41 -7.30 -9.86 -13.09
CA THR A 41 -7.94 -10.28 -14.34
C THR A 41 -9.27 -9.56 -14.49
N GLN A 42 -9.80 -9.42 -15.71
CA GLN A 42 -11.12 -8.84 -15.91
C GLN A 42 -12.18 -9.57 -15.07
N LYS A 43 -12.07 -10.89 -14.98
CA LYS A 43 -12.93 -11.71 -14.12
C LYS A 43 -12.82 -11.32 -12.64
N THR A 44 -11.62 -11.05 -12.15
CA THR A 44 -11.38 -10.59 -10.77
C THR A 44 -12.06 -9.25 -10.51
N ILE A 45 -12.00 -8.30 -11.46
CA ILE A 45 -12.69 -7.00 -11.34
C ILE A 45 -14.21 -7.19 -11.30
N ASP A 46 -14.74 -8.09 -12.12
CA ASP A 46 -16.19 -8.35 -12.20
C ASP A 46 -16.70 -9.12 -10.96
N GLU A 47 -15.91 -10.04 -10.40
CA GLU A 47 -16.24 -10.82 -9.20
C GLU A 47 -16.17 -10.00 -7.90
N PHE A 48 -15.27 -9.01 -7.81
CA PHE A 48 -15.17 -8.12 -6.64
C PHE A 48 -16.48 -7.37 -6.32
N GLY A 49 -17.35 -7.19 -7.31
CA GLY A 49 -18.66 -6.58 -7.10
C GLY A 49 -19.62 -7.42 -6.24
N ASN A 50 -19.40 -8.73 -6.14
CA ASN A 50 -20.29 -9.66 -5.45
C ASN A 50 -19.81 -10.06 -4.04
N ASP A 51 -18.49 -10.06 -3.79
CA ASP A 51 -17.92 -10.55 -2.52
C ASP A 51 -17.59 -9.44 -1.51
N PHE A 52 -17.80 -8.18 -1.89
CA PHE A 52 -17.47 -7.01 -1.05
C PHE A 52 -18.31 -6.94 0.24
N GLU A 53 -19.52 -7.48 0.24
CA GLU A 53 -20.39 -7.50 1.43
C GLU A 53 -19.89 -8.43 2.54
N SER A 54 -19.05 -9.42 2.23
CA SER A 54 -18.57 -10.39 3.22
C SER A 54 -17.31 -9.93 3.96
N SER A 55 -16.60 -8.92 3.44
CA SER A 55 -15.39 -8.37 4.06
C SER A 55 -15.70 -7.10 4.87
N SER A 56 -16.57 -7.20 5.86
CA SER A 56 -16.81 -6.12 6.84
C SER A 56 -15.61 -5.79 7.73
N LYS A 57 -14.44 -6.38 7.42
CA LYS A 57 -13.17 -6.18 8.10
C LYS A 57 -12.19 -5.51 7.14
N GLY A 58 -12.32 -4.20 7.01
CA GLY A 58 -11.24 -3.27 6.85
C GLY A 58 -10.17 -3.52 5.79
N PHE A 59 -10.54 -3.80 4.55
CA PHE A 59 -9.59 -3.89 3.46
C PHE A 59 -9.56 -2.60 2.66
N ILE A 60 -8.35 -2.16 2.28
CA ILE A 60 -8.15 -1.10 1.31
C ILE A 60 -8.42 -1.65 -0.07
N ASP A 61 -9.10 -0.86 -0.88
CA ASP A 61 -9.54 -1.34 -2.17
C ASP A 61 -8.45 -1.27 -3.22
N PHE A 62 -7.65 -0.19 -3.22
CA PHE A 62 -6.63 0.03 -4.27
C PHE A 62 -5.39 0.72 -3.73
N LEU A 63 -4.27 0.31 -4.27
CA LEU A 63 -2.99 0.98 -4.13
C LEU A 63 -2.57 1.50 -5.50
N LEU A 64 -2.38 2.81 -5.62
CA LEU A 64 -1.98 3.46 -6.86
C LEU A 64 -0.46 3.68 -6.81
N LEU A 65 0.21 3.31 -7.90
CA LEU A 65 1.67 3.30 -7.98
C LEU A 65 2.20 4.40 -8.88
N ASP A 66 3.38 4.89 -8.57
CA ASP A 66 4.18 5.75 -9.45
C ASP A 66 4.79 4.98 -10.63
N GLU A 67 5.55 5.68 -11.48
CA GLU A 67 6.23 5.08 -12.64
C GLU A 67 7.31 4.06 -12.25
N LEU A 68 7.82 4.12 -11.02
CA LEU A 68 8.80 3.19 -10.46
C LEU A 68 8.14 2.00 -9.72
N SER A 69 6.82 1.94 -9.75
CA SER A 69 6.00 0.93 -9.06
C SER A 69 6.03 1.07 -7.53
N HIS A 70 6.30 2.27 -7.00
CA HIS A 70 6.17 2.55 -5.57
C HIS A 70 4.75 3.02 -5.25
N PRO A 71 4.18 2.61 -4.10
CA PRO A 71 2.89 3.10 -3.64
C PRO A 71 2.91 4.61 -3.41
N ILE A 72 1.98 5.32 -4.03
CA ILE A 72 1.86 6.78 -3.88
C ILE A 72 0.53 7.21 -3.28
N ILE A 73 -0.56 6.53 -3.64
CA ILE A 73 -1.91 6.81 -3.12
C ILE A 73 -2.56 5.51 -2.64
N VAL A 74 -3.10 5.55 -1.43
CA VAL A 74 -4.05 4.56 -0.92
C VAL A 74 -5.45 5.03 -1.25
N LEU A 75 -6.25 4.23 -1.96
CA LEU A 75 -7.65 4.52 -2.20
C LEU A 75 -8.54 3.59 -1.37
N GLU A 76 -9.35 4.18 -0.53
CA GLU A 76 -10.38 3.51 0.26
C GLU A 76 -11.76 3.81 -0.32
N ALA A 77 -12.48 2.78 -0.73
CA ALA A 77 -13.84 2.87 -1.24
C ALA A 77 -14.88 2.57 -0.17
N LYS A 78 -15.95 3.33 -0.15
CA LYS A 78 -17.12 3.08 0.70
C LYS A 78 -18.37 2.98 -0.16
N SER A 79 -19.39 2.31 0.36
CA SER A 79 -20.67 2.26 -0.35
C SER A 79 -21.28 3.66 -0.51
N GLU A 80 -22.08 3.87 -1.55
CA GLU A 80 -22.73 5.16 -1.83
C GLU A 80 -23.56 5.73 -0.66
N LYS A 81 -23.94 4.87 0.28
CA LYS A 81 -24.73 5.28 1.46
C LYS A 81 -23.89 5.91 2.58
N HIS A 82 -22.58 5.70 2.56
CA HIS A 82 -21.70 6.15 3.61
C HIS A 82 -20.86 7.34 3.17
N ASN A 83 -20.60 8.24 4.11
CA ASN A 83 -19.61 9.28 3.87
C ASN A 83 -18.22 8.62 3.77
N PRO A 84 -17.42 8.91 2.72
CA PRO A 84 -16.08 8.35 2.59
C PRO A 84 -15.18 8.56 3.81
N LEU A 85 -15.37 9.63 4.56
CA LEU A 85 -14.59 9.93 5.76
C LEU A 85 -14.72 8.88 6.88
N VAL A 86 -15.72 8.02 6.84
CA VAL A 86 -15.85 6.90 7.81
C VAL A 86 -14.62 5.97 7.72
N GLY A 87 -14.01 5.83 6.53
CA GLY A 87 -12.81 5.03 6.32
C GLY A 87 -11.48 5.74 6.61
N LYS A 88 -11.51 7.01 7.05
CA LYS A 88 -10.32 7.87 7.17
C LYS A 88 -9.21 7.25 8.00
N GLU A 89 -9.49 6.78 9.21
CA GLU A 89 -8.47 6.28 10.13
C GLU A 89 -7.91 4.92 9.68
N GLN A 90 -8.75 4.09 9.09
CA GLN A 90 -8.34 2.84 8.48
C GLN A 90 -7.38 3.08 7.31
N ALA A 91 -7.76 3.95 6.38
CA ALA A 91 -6.92 4.32 5.24
C ALA A 91 -5.59 4.95 5.70
N ARG A 92 -5.61 5.77 6.77
CA ARG A 92 -4.39 6.35 7.35
C ARG A 92 -3.45 5.30 7.94
N SER A 93 -3.99 4.33 8.66
CA SER A 93 -3.19 3.24 9.24
C SER A 93 -2.50 2.42 8.14
N TYR A 94 -3.23 2.11 7.10
CA TYR A 94 -2.68 1.38 5.97
C TYR A 94 -1.68 2.21 5.15
N ALA A 95 -1.98 3.47 4.87
CA ALA A 95 -1.06 4.35 4.17
C ALA A 95 0.31 4.41 4.89
N ARG A 96 0.30 4.45 6.22
CA ARG A 96 1.52 4.35 7.02
C ARG A 96 2.24 3.01 6.83
N SER A 97 1.52 1.88 6.82
CA SER A 97 2.11 0.56 6.63
C SER A 97 2.72 0.37 5.24
N GLN A 98 2.19 1.05 4.23
CA GLN A 98 2.69 1.05 2.85
C GLN A 98 3.68 2.20 2.57
N ASN A 99 3.99 3.00 3.59
CA ASN A 99 4.79 4.22 3.45
C ASN A 99 4.24 5.16 2.35
N CYS A 100 2.93 5.29 2.30
CA CYS A 100 2.20 6.04 1.30
C CYS A 100 1.80 7.39 1.86
N ARG A 101 2.11 8.48 1.15
CA ARG A 101 1.84 9.83 1.60
C ARG A 101 0.39 10.24 1.40
N PHE A 102 -0.23 9.82 0.31
CA PHE A 102 -1.53 10.31 -0.09
C PHE A 102 -2.63 9.27 0.13
N ILE A 103 -3.81 9.77 0.46
CA ILE A 103 -5.01 8.97 0.63
C ILE A 103 -6.13 9.57 -0.21
N LEU A 104 -6.86 8.71 -0.91
CA LEU A 104 -8.06 9.03 -1.65
C LEU A 104 -9.23 8.26 -1.03
N LEU A 105 -10.23 8.97 -0.53
CA LEU A 105 -11.42 8.37 0.05
C LEU A 105 -12.60 8.62 -0.90
N SER A 106 -13.35 7.58 -1.28
CA SER A 106 -14.43 7.73 -2.24
C SER A 106 -15.60 6.80 -1.97
N ASN A 107 -16.82 7.25 -2.31
CA ASN A 107 -18.00 6.40 -2.42
C ASN A 107 -18.58 6.37 -3.85
N GLY A 108 -17.78 6.79 -4.83
CA GLY A 108 -18.18 6.89 -6.22
C GLY A 108 -18.90 8.20 -6.59
N ASN A 109 -19.40 8.96 -5.62
CA ASN A 109 -20.10 10.26 -5.84
C ASN A 109 -19.42 11.43 -5.13
N LEU A 110 -18.79 11.16 -3.99
CA LEU A 110 -18.10 12.13 -3.15
C LEU A 110 -16.68 11.63 -2.93
N HIS A 111 -15.70 12.53 -3.09
CA HIS A 111 -14.29 12.18 -3.04
C HIS A 111 -13.55 13.17 -2.14
N TYR A 112 -12.63 12.62 -1.33
CA TYR A 112 -11.70 13.39 -0.53
C TYR A 112 -10.27 13.00 -0.88
N PHE A 113 -9.42 13.99 -1.04
CA PHE A 113 -7.98 13.78 -1.14
C PHE A 113 -7.30 14.24 0.14
N TRP A 114 -6.30 13.50 0.58
CA TRP A 114 -5.58 13.80 1.79
C TRP A 114 -4.08 13.62 1.61
N ASP A 115 -3.34 14.71 1.74
CA ASP A 115 -1.92 14.67 1.98
C ASP A 115 -1.69 14.49 3.50
N THR A 116 -1.21 13.33 3.91
CA THR A 116 -1.05 12.98 5.32
C THR A 116 -0.03 13.86 6.06
N LEU A 117 0.81 14.58 5.31
CA LEU A 117 1.78 15.54 5.85
C LEU A 117 1.19 16.95 5.99
N GLN A 118 0.04 17.22 5.37
CA GLN A 118 -0.54 18.57 5.30
C GLN A 118 -2.03 18.57 5.66
N GLY A 119 -2.32 18.67 6.94
CA GLY A 119 -3.67 18.95 7.40
C GLY A 119 -4.68 17.79 7.31
N ASN A 120 -5.90 18.12 6.92
CA ASN A 120 -7.05 17.22 6.88
C ASN A 120 -7.48 16.90 5.44
N PRO A 121 -8.22 15.80 5.23
CA PRO A 121 -8.84 15.51 3.94
C PRO A 121 -9.70 16.67 3.44
N TYR A 122 -9.61 16.99 2.15
CA TYR A 122 -10.43 18.00 1.49
C TYR A 122 -11.16 17.41 0.28
N ILE A 123 -12.30 18.01 -0.04
CA ILE A 123 -13.15 17.55 -1.15
C ILE A 123 -12.47 17.86 -2.48
N ILE A 124 -12.50 16.88 -3.38
CA ILE A 124 -12.08 17.00 -4.77
C ILE A 124 -13.22 16.60 -5.70
N THR A 125 -13.22 17.13 -6.91
CA THR A 125 -14.22 16.83 -7.96
C THR A 125 -13.70 15.86 -9.02
N LYS A 126 -12.37 15.70 -9.11
CA LYS A 126 -11.70 14.78 -10.03
C LYS A 126 -10.59 14.05 -9.29
N PHE A 127 -10.37 12.80 -9.67
CA PHE A 127 -9.23 12.05 -9.15
C PHE A 127 -7.91 12.65 -9.64
N PRO A 128 -6.84 12.60 -8.83
CA PRO A 128 -5.51 12.97 -9.29
C PRO A 128 -5.08 12.03 -10.43
N THR A 129 -4.38 12.59 -11.41
CA THR A 129 -3.80 11.79 -12.50
C THR A 129 -2.39 11.34 -12.13
N PRO A 130 -1.86 10.24 -12.71
CA PRO A 130 -0.46 9.88 -12.54
C PRO A 130 0.48 11.06 -12.81
N GLU A 131 0.20 11.86 -13.85
CA GLU A 131 1.00 13.03 -14.20
C GLU A 131 0.99 14.12 -13.12
N SER A 132 -0.17 14.37 -12.50
CA SER A 132 -0.28 15.36 -11.41
C SER A 132 0.47 14.96 -10.15
N MET A 133 0.79 13.65 -10.02
CA MET A 133 1.50 13.11 -8.87
C MET A 133 3.02 13.06 -9.07
N LYS A 134 3.55 13.30 -10.29
CA LYS A 134 4.99 13.21 -10.59
C LYS A 134 5.87 14.10 -9.71
N GLY A 135 5.41 15.24 -9.28
CA GLY A 135 6.18 16.12 -8.39
C GLY A 135 6.36 15.61 -6.97
N TYR A 136 5.66 14.54 -6.60
CA TYR A 136 5.65 13.95 -5.26
C TYR A 136 6.31 12.57 -5.19
N GLU A 137 6.86 12.10 -6.31
CA GLU A 137 7.52 10.79 -6.44
C GLU A 137 8.84 10.69 -5.67
N HIS A 138 9.35 11.81 -5.15
CA HIS A 138 10.54 11.78 -4.33
C HIS A 138 10.21 11.17 -2.96
N TYR A 139 10.27 9.84 -2.92
CA TYR A 139 10.47 9.12 -1.69
C TYR A 139 11.81 9.60 -1.12
N ASN A 140 11.75 10.48 -0.13
CA ASN A 140 12.91 10.82 0.69
C ASN A 140 12.88 9.83 1.86
N PRO A 141 13.62 8.71 1.77
CA PRO A 141 13.69 7.80 2.90
C PRO A 141 14.23 8.59 4.08
N ASN A 142 13.57 8.46 5.22
CA ASN A 142 14.11 8.98 6.47
C ASN A 142 15.09 7.93 7.01
N PRO A 143 16.41 8.11 6.84
CA PRO A 143 17.39 7.11 7.23
C PRO A 143 17.36 6.85 8.73
N ASP A 144 17.07 7.86 9.55
CA ASP A 144 16.95 7.70 11.00
C ASP A 144 15.73 6.86 11.38
N ALA A 145 14.61 7.01 10.67
CA ALA A 145 13.44 6.17 10.86
C ALA A 145 13.72 4.71 10.48
N LEU A 146 14.43 4.47 9.37
CA LEU A 146 14.79 3.12 8.93
C LEU A 146 15.69 2.39 9.94
N VAL A 147 16.66 3.10 10.53
CA VAL A 147 17.57 2.49 11.51
C VAL A 147 16.87 2.15 12.82
N ASN A 148 15.92 2.99 13.22
CA ASN A 148 15.15 2.80 14.43
C ASN A 148 13.92 1.91 14.24
N GLU A 149 13.67 1.44 13.01
CA GLU A 149 12.54 0.58 12.71
C GLU A 149 12.71 -0.81 13.35
N ILE A 150 11.69 -1.24 14.08
CA ILE A 150 11.66 -2.55 14.72
C ILE A 150 11.24 -3.60 13.70
N VAL A 151 12.22 -4.30 13.14
CA VAL A 151 11.96 -5.41 12.21
C VAL A 151 11.76 -6.71 12.98
N THR A 152 10.54 -7.22 12.96
CA THR A 152 10.16 -8.50 13.57
C THR A 152 9.86 -9.55 12.49
N THR A 153 9.59 -10.78 12.90
CA THR A 153 9.14 -11.84 11.98
C THR A 153 7.82 -11.47 11.26
N GLY A 154 6.99 -10.66 11.90
CA GLY A 154 5.73 -10.15 11.33
C GLY A 154 5.86 -8.93 10.42
N TYR A 155 7.07 -8.41 10.20
CA TYR A 155 7.32 -7.17 9.48
C TYR A 155 6.62 -7.09 8.11
N ILE A 156 6.65 -8.17 7.33
CA ILE A 156 5.96 -8.23 6.05
C ILE A 156 4.47 -8.56 6.17
N ALA A 157 4.03 -9.15 7.29
CA ALA A 157 2.62 -9.50 7.47
C ALA A 157 1.74 -8.26 7.60
N ILE A 158 2.25 -7.15 8.13
CA ILE A 158 1.53 -5.87 8.22
C ILE A 158 1.19 -5.30 6.84
N THR A 159 2.01 -5.56 5.82
CA THR A 159 1.73 -5.14 4.44
C THR A 159 0.72 -6.06 3.73
N GLN A 160 0.55 -7.28 4.23
CA GLN A 160 -0.41 -8.26 3.71
C GLN A 160 -1.78 -8.13 4.40
N LYS A 161 -1.76 -7.84 5.70
CA LYS A 161 -2.96 -7.63 6.52
C LYS A 161 -2.57 -6.74 7.71
N HIS A 162 -2.96 -5.47 7.65
CA HIS A 162 -2.52 -4.43 8.61
C HIS A 162 -2.93 -4.68 10.07
N ASP A 163 -4.00 -5.45 10.30
CA ASP A 163 -4.54 -5.81 11.61
C ASP A 163 -4.24 -7.26 12.01
N TYR A 164 -3.25 -7.89 11.36
CA TYR A 164 -2.95 -9.32 11.50
C TYR A 164 -2.68 -9.73 12.97
N ASP A 165 -2.06 -8.85 13.72
CA ASP A 165 -1.64 -9.07 15.12
C ASP A 165 -2.74 -8.73 16.14
N GLN A 166 -3.87 -8.16 15.72
CA GLN A 166 -5.00 -7.89 16.60
C GLN A 166 -5.89 -9.12 16.82
N ASN A 167 -5.71 -10.15 15.99
CA ASN A 167 -6.50 -11.37 16.11
C ASN A 167 -5.91 -12.30 17.19
N PRO A 168 -6.71 -12.76 18.17
CA PRO A 168 -6.26 -13.70 19.20
C PRO A 168 -5.61 -14.99 18.64
N ASP A 169 -6.08 -15.46 17.48
CA ASP A 169 -5.55 -16.67 16.84
C ASP A 169 -4.08 -16.50 16.40
N PHE A 170 -3.65 -15.28 16.12
CA PHE A 170 -2.25 -15.01 15.78
C PHE A 170 -1.32 -15.20 16.99
N HIS A 171 -1.80 -14.92 18.19
CA HIS A 171 -1.03 -15.01 19.42
C HIS A 171 -1.10 -16.39 20.08
N ASN A 172 -1.98 -17.26 19.62
CA ASN A 172 -2.13 -18.63 20.12
C ASN A 172 -1.27 -19.58 19.29
N GLU A 173 -0.33 -20.28 19.91
CA GLU A 173 0.60 -21.20 19.23
C GLU A 173 -0.11 -22.31 18.45
N ASP A 174 -1.24 -22.82 18.97
CA ASP A 174 -1.99 -23.91 18.35
C ASP A 174 -2.78 -23.48 17.11
N SER A 175 -3.34 -22.26 17.11
CA SER A 175 -4.17 -21.74 16.00
C SER A 175 -3.38 -20.86 15.02
N LYS A 176 -2.20 -20.38 15.38
CA LYS A 176 -1.39 -19.47 14.58
C LYS A 176 -1.09 -19.99 13.17
N ALA A 177 -0.70 -21.24 13.06
CA ALA A 177 -0.36 -21.85 11.77
C ALA A 177 -1.58 -21.90 10.82
N GLU A 178 -2.75 -22.24 11.35
CA GLU A 178 -4.00 -22.25 10.61
C GLU A 178 -4.44 -20.84 10.22
N TYR A 179 -4.33 -19.89 11.16
CA TYR A 179 -4.61 -18.47 10.91
C TYR A 179 -3.75 -17.90 9.77
N LEU A 180 -2.43 -18.13 9.80
CA LEU A 180 -1.52 -17.67 8.75
C LEU A 180 -1.89 -18.28 7.39
N LYS A 181 -2.18 -19.56 7.35
CA LYS A 181 -2.60 -20.27 6.13
C LYS A 181 -3.93 -19.74 5.59
N LYS A 182 -4.92 -19.57 6.46
CA LYS A 182 -6.27 -19.08 6.11
C LYS A 182 -6.23 -17.68 5.49
N HIS A 183 -5.34 -16.82 5.96
CA HIS A 183 -5.18 -15.45 5.49
C HIS A 183 -4.03 -15.27 4.50
N ASN A 184 -3.40 -16.35 4.07
CA ASN A 184 -2.25 -16.36 3.16
C ASN A 184 -1.11 -15.41 3.62
N LEU A 185 -0.88 -15.36 4.94
CA LEU A 185 0.14 -14.49 5.53
C LEU A 185 1.49 -15.18 5.57
N SER A 186 2.52 -14.43 5.22
CA SER A 186 3.91 -14.87 5.31
C SER A 186 4.63 -14.14 6.45
N LEU A 187 5.46 -14.88 7.18
CA LEU A 187 6.34 -14.33 8.20
C LEU A 187 7.80 -14.39 7.72
N LEU A 188 8.58 -13.40 8.13
CA LEU A 188 10.03 -13.43 7.91
C LEU A 188 10.68 -14.54 8.75
N ARG A 189 11.63 -15.24 8.13
CA ARG A 189 12.53 -16.13 8.86
C ARG A 189 13.57 -15.31 9.64
N PRO A 190 14.13 -15.84 10.74
CA PRO A 190 15.09 -15.07 11.55
C PRO A 190 16.29 -14.52 10.78
N TYR A 191 16.80 -15.24 9.76
CA TYR A 191 17.89 -14.74 8.93
C TYR A 191 17.45 -13.58 8.02
N GLN A 192 16.20 -13.56 7.54
CA GLN A 192 15.65 -12.47 6.75
C GLN A 192 15.49 -11.20 7.60
N VAL A 193 15.02 -11.35 8.83
CA VAL A 193 14.97 -10.24 9.81
C VAL A 193 16.37 -9.63 9.98
N ARG A 194 17.39 -10.46 10.21
CA ARG A 194 18.78 -9.98 10.35
C ARG A 194 19.28 -9.29 9.09
N ALA A 195 18.97 -9.82 7.91
CA ALA A 195 19.37 -9.21 6.64
C ALA A 195 18.77 -7.81 6.48
N ILE A 196 17.47 -7.63 6.75
CA ILE A 196 16.79 -6.34 6.66
C ILE A 196 17.40 -5.32 7.65
N VAL A 197 17.57 -5.73 8.91
CA VAL A 197 18.19 -4.87 9.94
C VAL A 197 19.58 -4.42 9.54
N ASN A 198 20.38 -5.31 8.97
CA ASN A 198 21.74 -4.97 8.51
C ASN A 198 21.71 -4.04 7.30
N SER A 199 20.81 -4.26 6.34
CA SER A 199 20.64 -3.40 5.18
C SER A 199 20.21 -1.98 5.58
N ASN A 200 19.28 -1.84 6.54
CA ASN A 200 18.86 -0.54 7.05
C ASN A 200 20.04 0.23 7.67
N LYS A 201 20.90 -0.46 8.42
CA LYS A 201 22.12 0.14 9.02
C LYS A 201 23.15 0.54 7.95
N GLN A 202 23.35 -0.29 6.92
CA GLN A 202 24.28 0.01 5.84
C GLN A 202 23.80 1.23 5.04
N TYR A 203 22.51 1.33 4.75
CA TYR A 203 21.92 2.48 4.07
C TYR A 203 22.20 3.80 4.80
N LEU A 204 22.14 3.80 6.13
CA LEU A 204 22.47 4.99 6.93
C LEU A 204 23.94 5.40 6.75
N LEU A 205 24.86 4.43 6.77
CA LEU A 205 26.28 4.71 6.58
C LEU A 205 26.55 5.31 5.21
N GLU A 206 25.97 4.76 4.17
CA GLU A 206 26.09 5.27 2.80
C GLU A 206 25.48 6.67 2.64
N SER A 207 24.31 6.93 3.25
CA SER A 207 23.67 8.25 3.20
C SER A 207 24.41 9.32 4.01
N ALA A 208 25.10 8.93 5.08
CA ALA A 208 25.88 9.84 5.90
C ALA A 208 27.25 10.18 5.26
N TYR A 209 27.81 9.30 4.44
CA TYR A 209 29.13 9.49 3.81
C TYR A 209 29.06 9.81 2.32
N GLY A 210 27.88 9.68 1.66
CA GLY A 210 27.69 9.92 0.23
C GLY A 210 27.46 11.39 -0.16
N GLY A 211 27.63 12.34 0.73
CA GLY A 211 27.40 13.77 0.53
C GLY A 211 28.62 14.57 0.01
N ASP A 212 29.74 13.94 -0.34
CA ASP A 212 30.89 14.64 -0.92
C ASP A 212 31.49 13.86 -2.11
N GLU A 213 31.81 14.60 -3.15
CA GLU A 213 32.18 14.09 -4.46
C GLU A 213 33.50 13.29 -4.45
N GLY A 214 33.49 12.19 -5.16
CA GLY A 214 34.66 11.74 -5.90
C GLY A 214 35.41 10.52 -5.36
N LYS A 215 35.17 9.41 -6.06
CA LYS A 215 36.15 8.34 -6.36
C LYS A 215 36.88 7.65 -5.20
N GLU A 216 36.43 6.46 -4.89
CA GLU A 216 37.29 5.28 -4.95
C GLU A 216 36.42 4.02 -4.92
N LYS A 217 36.56 3.23 -6.01
CA LYS A 217 35.97 1.88 -6.06
C LYS A 217 36.81 0.99 -5.14
N GLY A 218 36.28 0.72 -3.96
CA GLY A 218 36.77 -0.34 -3.09
C GLY A 218 36.12 -1.67 -3.50
N GLU A 219 36.91 -2.60 -4.00
CA GLU A 219 36.50 -3.99 -4.16
C GLU A 219 36.17 -4.58 -2.79
N PHE A 220 34.91 -5.01 -2.61
CA PHE A 220 34.53 -5.78 -1.44
C PHE A 220 34.62 -7.28 -1.77
N GLU A 221 35.60 -7.94 -1.17
CA GLU A 221 35.67 -9.40 -1.13
C GLU A 221 34.52 -9.93 -0.23
N TYR A 222 33.66 -10.73 -0.84
CA TYR A 222 32.71 -11.56 -0.10
C TYR A 222 33.47 -12.78 0.44
N SER A 223 33.75 -12.81 1.73
CA SER A 223 34.09 -14.08 2.40
C SER A 223 32.80 -14.77 2.85
N CYS A 224 32.67 -16.03 2.42
CA CYS A 224 31.61 -16.98 2.69
C CYS A 224 31.37 -17.25 4.18
#